data_60ddcedb4760573f2967fb07f6aa6e9c
#
_entry.id   60ddcedb4760573f2967fb07f6aa6e9c
#
_cell.length_a   1.000
_cell.length_b   1.000
_cell.length_c   1.000
_cell.angle_alpha   90.00
_cell.angle_beta   90.00
_cell.angle_gamma   90.00
#
_symmetry.space_group_name_H-M   'P 1'
#
loop_
_entity.id
_entity.type
_entity.pdbx_description
1 polymer ?
#
loop_
_entity_poly.entity_id
_entity_poly.type
_entity_poly.pdbx_seq_one_letter_code
_entity_poly.pdbx_strand_id
1 'polypeptide(L)'
;MLPVANLEIAALVEVDGARAEAASQAIFAKTGKRPLIHTDMRRAFEDKNIDAVTVATTNHWHSLTAIWAMQAGKDVYVEKPVSHNIFEGIQLVKTARKYKRIAAGGTQRRWWGPFRKAVELLHAGVIGDIYQGNFFFPGNRDSLGFKPVTQPPANLNWDLWVGPAPMQDYHANLVPYNWHWFWDFGNGELGNNGIHMLDVLRWGMQKTLPVSVRSTGGRFGYKDQGQTPNTQNVTWTYADGSSIVGQLRGLYTPEPMSWDFFGSKGSMHLMANGDFKITLGRNKQPEPAVTYPANLDHFANFADAVRARDPKLLHAEIEETAISTALCHLGNISHRLGRELKFDPTTMRFPNDAEANAMLTRNYRAPYVVPNEV
;
A
#
# COMPACT_ATOMS: atom_id res chain seq x y z
N MET A 1 -1.59 14.44 8.86
CA MET A 1 -2.88 15.14 8.69
C MET A 1 -2.91 16.53 9.33
N LEU A 2 -2.32 16.76 10.47
CA LEU A 2 -2.16 18.11 11.03
C LEU A 2 -0.75 18.64 10.74
N PRO A 3 -0.58 19.86 10.18
CA PRO A 3 -1.56 20.94 10.07
C PRO A 3 -2.05 21.21 8.64
N VAL A 4 -3.15 20.57 8.19
CA VAL A 4 -3.81 20.99 6.94
C VAL A 4 -4.79 22.10 7.26
N ALA A 5 -4.73 23.21 6.51
CA ALA A 5 -5.60 24.34 6.74
C ALA A 5 -7.09 23.98 6.56
N ASN A 6 -7.93 24.50 7.46
CA ASN A 6 -9.38 24.27 7.44
C ASN A 6 -9.78 22.79 7.50
N LEU A 7 -9.05 21.98 8.27
CA LEU A 7 -9.37 20.58 8.54
C LEU A 7 -9.49 20.39 10.05
N GLU A 8 -10.55 19.73 10.48
CA GLU A 8 -10.78 19.34 11.87
C GLU A 8 -10.84 17.82 11.99
N ILE A 9 -10.21 17.26 13.02
CA ILE A 9 -10.35 15.85 13.36
C ILE A 9 -11.56 15.75 14.30
N ALA A 10 -12.72 15.41 13.75
CA ALA A 10 -13.98 15.34 14.49
C ALA A 10 -14.10 14.05 15.32
N ALA A 11 -13.58 12.93 14.81
CA ALA A 11 -13.65 11.64 15.49
C ALA A 11 -12.37 10.83 15.32
N LEU A 12 -12.12 9.94 16.29
CA LEU A 12 -11.14 8.85 16.24
C LEU A 12 -11.88 7.52 16.36
N VAL A 13 -11.46 6.55 15.56
CA VAL A 13 -11.93 5.17 15.70
C VAL A 13 -10.72 4.30 15.98
N GLU A 14 -10.74 3.62 17.12
CA GLU A 14 -9.67 2.73 17.55
C GLU A 14 -10.24 1.62 18.45
N VAL A 15 -9.86 0.39 18.14
CA VAL A 15 -10.32 -0.80 18.89
C VAL A 15 -9.53 -1.04 20.18
N ASP A 16 -8.40 -0.37 20.36
CA ASP A 16 -7.61 -0.31 21.59
C ASP A 16 -7.87 1.00 22.33
N GLY A 17 -8.61 0.94 23.42
CA GLY A 17 -9.03 2.12 24.19
C GLY A 17 -7.84 2.95 24.73
N ALA A 18 -6.71 2.33 25.09
CA ALA A 18 -5.54 3.04 25.57
C ALA A 18 -4.88 3.84 24.44
N ARG A 19 -4.82 3.29 23.23
CA ARG A 19 -4.31 3.98 22.05
C ARG A 19 -5.24 5.11 21.61
N ALA A 20 -6.56 4.89 21.68
CA ALA A 20 -7.56 5.92 21.40
C ALA A 20 -7.38 7.15 22.29
N GLU A 21 -7.24 6.95 23.60
CA GLU A 21 -7.04 8.06 24.55
C GLU A 21 -5.71 8.76 24.32
N ALA A 22 -4.61 8.03 24.11
CA ALA A 22 -3.31 8.63 23.81
C ALA A 22 -3.34 9.48 22.53
N ALA A 23 -4.01 9.02 21.48
CA ALA A 23 -4.19 9.76 20.22
C ALA A 23 -5.07 11.00 20.43
N SER A 24 -6.15 10.90 21.19
CA SER A 24 -7.04 12.02 21.54
C SER A 24 -6.30 13.11 22.30
N GLN A 25 -5.46 12.74 23.26
CA GLN A 25 -4.62 13.68 24.02
C GLN A 25 -3.60 14.39 23.10
N ALA A 26 -2.96 13.65 22.19
CA ALA A 26 -2.01 14.21 21.24
C ALA A 26 -2.68 15.21 20.27
N ILE A 27 -3.91 14.96 19.84
CA ILE A 27 -4.69 15.87 19.01
C ILE A 27 -5.08 17.09 19.83
N PHE A 28 -5.60 16.92 21.06
CA PHE A 28 -5.95 18.02 21.95
C PHE A 28 -4.76 18.97 22.19
N ALA A 29 -3.58 18.41 22.46
CA ALA A 29 -2.38 19.20 22.68
C ALA A 29 -2.00 20.08 21.47
N LYS A 30 -2.34 19.66 20.25
CA LYS A 30 -2.03 20.40 19.01
C LYS A 30 -3.15 21.35 18.57
N THR A 31 -4.39 21.05 18.89
CA THR A 31 -5.56 21.74 18.31
C THR A 31 -6.44 22.43 19.33
N GLY A 32 -6.29 22.11 20.61
CA GLY A 32 -7.20 22.57 21.68
C GLY A 32 -8.57 21.87 21.65
N LYS A 33 -8.80 20.92 20.73
CA LYS A 33 -10.08 20.20 20.60
C LYS A 33 -9.88 18.70 20.79
N ARG A 34 -10.80 18.06 21.51
CA ARG A 34 -10.84 16.59 21.64
C ARG A 34 -11.78 16.01 20.60
N PRO A 35 -11.33 15.05 19.80
CA PRO A 35 -12.22 14.32 18.90
C PRO A 35 -13.13 13.38 19.68
N LEU A 36 -14.30 13.03 19.12
CA LEU A 36 -15.12 11.93 19.62
C LEU A 36 -14.36 10.62 19.45
N ILE A 37 -14.47 9.71 20.43
CA ILE A 37 -13.84 8.39 20.35
C ILE A 37 -14.92 7.34 20.12
N HIS A 38 -14.72 6.52 19.10
CA HIS A 38 -15.54 5.35 18.80
C HIS A 38 -14.67 4.10 18.72
N THR A 39 -15.18 2.98 19.22
CA THR A 39 -14.52 1.67 19.03
C THR A 39 -14.91 1.05 17.69
N ASP A 40 -16.14 1.29 17.25
CA ASP A 40 -16.68 0.77 15.98
C ASP A 40 -16.78 1.90 14.94
N MET A 41 -16.12 1.71 13.79
CA MET A 41 -16.06 2.70 12.71
C MET A 41 -17.43 3.05 12.13
N ARG A 42 -18.39 2.14 12.17
CA ARG A 42 -19.75 2.36 11.67
C ARG A 42 -20.43 3.53 12.36
N ARG A 43 -20.12 3.77 13.65
CA ARG A 43 -20.64 4.92 14.40
C ARG A 43 -20.11 6.26 13.87
N ALA A 44 -18.85 6.32 13.46
CA ALA A 44 -18.31 7.52 12.82
C ALA A 44 -18.94 7.75 11.44
N PHE A 45 -19.29 6.69 10.72
CA PHE A 45 -19.91 6.82 9.39
C PHE A 45 -21.37 7.31 9.45
N GLU A 46 -22.08 7.07 10.54
CA GLU A 46 -23.44 7.57 10.79
C GLU A 46 -23.48 9.09 11.00
N ASP A 47 -22.38 9.71 11.43
CA ASP A 47 -22.31 11.15 11.69
C ASP A 47 -22.24 11.94 10.38
N LYS A 48 -23.27 12.76 10.14
CA LYS A 48 -23.39 13.59 8.92
C LYS A 48 -22.42 14.78 8.89
N ASN A 49 -21.81 15.13 10.03
CA ASN A 49 -20.82 16.19 10.11
C ASN A 49 -19.40 15.74 9.76
N ILE A 50 -19.20 14.46 9.50
CA ILE A 50 -17.94 13.93 9.00
C ILE A 50 -18.00 13.88 7.49
N ASP A 51 -17.14 14.65 6.81
CA ASP A 51 -17.06 14.72 5.35
C ASP A 51 -16.19 13.62 4.75
N ALA A 52 -15.07 13.31 5.42
CA ALA A 52 -14.06 12.40 4.92
C ALA A 52 -13.45 11.55 6.03
N VAL A 53 -12.89 10.41 5.65
CA VAL A 53 -12.28 9.43 6.57
C VAL A 53 -10.87 9.09 6.10
N THR A 54 -9.92 9.07 7.05
CA THR A 54 -8.59 8.49 6.83
C THR A 54 -8.57 7.09 7.43
N VAL A 55 -8.27 6.10 6.59
CA VAL A 55 -8.17 4.70 6.96
C VAL A 55 -6.70 4.33 7.14
N ALA A 56 -6.27 4.10 8.38
CA ALA A 56 -4.92 3.71 8.77
C ALA A 56 -4.95 2.51 9.74
N THR A 57 -5.84 1.59 9.47
CA THR A 57 -6.03 0.34 10.20
C THR A 57 -4.97 -0.70 9.81
N THR A 58 -5.18 -1.95 10.18
CA THR A 58 -4.43 -3.10 9.63
C THR A 58 -4.86 -3.38 8.18
N ASN A 59 -3.98 -3.97 7.35
CA ASN A 59 -4.22 -4.09 5.90
C ASN A 59 -5.54 -4.76 5.54
N HIS A 60 -5.93 -5.80 6.29
CA HIS A 60 -7.16 -6.57 6.02
C HIS A 60 -8.46 -5.78 6.25
N TRP A 61 -8.38 -4.63 6.92
CA TRP A 61 -9.51 -3.73 7.12
C TRP A 61 -9.59 -2.60 6.09
N HIS A 62 -8.50 -2.28 5.37
CA HIS A 62 -8.41 -1.09 4.53
C HIS A 62 -9.57 -0.95 3.55
N SER A 63 -9.78 -1.96 2.71
CA SER A 63 -10.83 -1.90 1.67
C SER A 63 -12.23 -1.89 2.26
N LEU A 64 -12.54 -2.78 3.20
CA LEU A 64 -13.89 -2.87 3.76
C LEU A 64 -14.28 -1.58 4.48
N THR A 65 -13.38 -1.00 5.27
CA THR A 65 -13.58 0.28 5.95
C THR A 65 -13.86 1.40 4.93
N ALA A 66 -13.05 1.48 3.88
CA ALA A 66 -13.21 2.51 2.85
C ALA A 66 -14.51 2.32 2.04
N ILE A 67 -14.88 1.07 1.71
CA ILE A 67 -16.14 0.75 1.02
C ILE A 67 -17.32 1.22 1.88
N TRP A 68 -17.39 0.85 3.15
CA TRP A 68 -18.46 1.27 4.05
C TRP A 68 -18.52 2.78 4.24
N ALA A 69 -17.36 3.45 4.36
CA ALA A 69 -17.31 4.91 4.45
C ALA A 69 -17.89 5.57 3.19
N MET A 70 -17.50 5.11 2.00
CA MET A 70 -18.01 5.65 0.74
C MET A 70 -19.51 5.37 0.53
N GLN A 71 -20.00 4.21 0.93
CA GLN A 71 -21.44 3.88 0.95
C GLN A 71 -22.22 4.80 1.90
N ALA A 72 -21.61 5.21 2.99
CA ALA A 72 -22.18 6.21 3.93
C ALA A 72 -21.96 7.66 3.48
N GLY A 73 -21.48 7.88 2.24
CA GLY A 73 -21.33 9.22 1.65
C GLY A 73 -20.03 9.95 2.03
N LYS A 74 -19.05 9.28 2.63
CA LYS A 74 -17.76 9.89 3.00
C LYS A 74 -16.76 9.77 1.85
N ASP A 75 -15.87 10.78 1.73
CA ASP A 75 -14.66 10.67 0.93
C ASP A 75 -13.58 9.96 1.73
N VAL A 76 -12.61 9.29 1.08
CA VAL A 76 -11.67 8.44 1.79
C VAL A 76 -10.22 8.64 1.38
N TYR A 77 -9.34 8.66 2.36
CA TYR A 77 -7.90 8.48 2.19
C TYR A 77 -7.53 7.14 2.82
N VAL A 78 -6.98 6.22 2.04
CA VAL A 78 -6.67 4.85 2.49
C VAL A 78 -5.17 4.65 2.52
N GLU A 79 -4.60 4.25 3.66
CA GLU A 79 -3.20 3.86 3.75
C GLU A 79 -2.87 2.64 2.87
N LYS A 80 -1.61 2.58 2.48
CA LYS A 80 -1.06 1.50 1.65
C LYS A 80 -0.78 0.22 2.48
N PRO A 81 -0.93 -0.96 1.88
CA PRO A 81 -1.60 -1.26 0.61
C PRO A 81 -3.11 -1.06 0.76
N VAL A 82 -3.77 -0.52 -0.25
CA VAL A 82 -5.19 -0.12 -0.13
C VAL A 82 -6.15 -1.30 -0.06
N SER A 83 -5.66 -2.52 -0.26
CA SER A 83 -6.43 -3.77 -0.16
C SER A 83 -5.56 -4.89 0.39
N HIS A 84 -6.21 -5.93 0.91
CA HIS A 84 -5.54 -7.14 1.40
C HIS A 84 -5.44 -8.25 0.33
N ASN A 85 -6.27 -8.17 -0.71
CA ASN A 85 -6.25 -9.05 -1.88
C ASN A 85 -6.76 -8.30 -3.13
N ILE A 86 -6.68 -8.94 -4.30
CA ILE A 86 -7.02 -8.31 -5.59
C ILE A 86 -8.52 -7.99 -5.68
N PHE A 87 -9.39 -8.90 -5.23
CA PHE A 87 -10.83 -8.69 -5.25
C PHE A 87 -11.24 -7.44 -4.45
N GLU A 88 -10.66 -7.25 -3.27
CA GLU A 88 -10.91 -6.06 -2.44
C GLU A 88 -10.53 -4.76 -3.16
N GLY A 89 -9.37 -4.74 -3.82
CA GLY A 89 -8.93 -3.58 -4.60
C GLY A 89 -9.90 -3.23 -5.74
N ILE A 90 -10.41 -4.26 -6.43
CA ILE A 90 -11.43 -4.08 -7.48
C ILE A 90 -12.71 -3.48 -6.90
N GLN A 91 -13.22 -4.04 -5.78
CA GLN A 91 -14.45 -3.54 -5.16
C GLN A 91 -14.30 -2.13 -4.60
N LEU A 92 -13.13 -1.81 -4.05
CA LEU A 92 -12.81 -0.48 -3.56
C LEU A 92 -12.91 0.59 -4.68
N VAL A 93 -12.28 0.32 -5.83
CA VAL A 93 -12.33 1.23 -7.00
C VAL A 93 -13.77 1.35 -7.54
N LYS A 94 -14.47 0.23 -7.69
CA LYS A 94 -15.88 0.23 -8.13
C LYS A 94 -16.77 1.06 -7.20
N THR A 95 -16.57 0.95 -5.88
CA THR A 95 -17.32 1.73 -4.89
C THR A 95 -17.07 3.22 -5.07
N ALA A 96 -15.82 3.64 -5.21
CA ALA A 96 -15.48 5.05 -5.43
C ALA A 96 -16.18 5.62 -6.67
N ARG A 97 -16.22 4.87 -7.77
CA ARG A 97 -16.89 5.27 -9.01
C ARG A 97 -18.42 5.31 -8.85
N LYS A 98 -19.02 4.26 -8.29
CA LYS A 98 -20.49 4.16 -8.10
C LYS A 98 -21.03 5.27 -7.20
N TYR A 99 -20.39 5.52 -6.07
CA TYR A 99 -20.83 6.52 -5.09
C TYR A 99 -20.27 7.92 -5.35
N LYS A 100 -19.47 8.09 -6.44
CA LYS A 100 -18.84 9.37 -6.83
C LYS A 100 -18.10 10.03 -5.68
N ARG A 101 -17.31 9.22 -4.95
CA ARG A 101 -16.51 9.69 -3.82
C ARG A 101 -15.07 9.96 -4.25
N ILE A 102 -14.47 10.96 -3.62
CA ILE A 102 -13.05 11.23 -3.76
C ILE A 102 -12.32 10.17 -2.92
N ALA A 103 -11.46 9.38 -3.57
CA ALA A 103 -10.73 8.30 -2.92
C ALA A 103 -9.25 8.35 -3.30
N ALA A 104 -8.39 8.50 -2.30
CA ALA A 104 -6.93 8.58 -2.45
C ALA A 104 -6.23 7.45 -1.72
N GLY A 105 -5.08 7.03 -2.23
CA GLY A 105 -4.22 6.02 -1.59
C GLY A 105 -2.94 6.60 -1.00
N GLY A 106 -2.38 5.92 -0.02
CA GLY A 106 -1.21 6.34 0.77
C GLY A 106 0.16 6.12 0.11
N THR A 107 0.27 6.18 -1.22
CA THR A 107 1.56 6.03 -1.92
C THR A 107 2.34 7.35 -1.93
N GLN A 108 2.95 7.68 -0.81
CA GLN A 108 3.50 8.99 -0.47
C GLN A 108 4.69 9.45 -1.32
N ARG A 109 5.37 8.59 -2.09
CA ARG A 109 6.51 9.01 -2.95
C ARG A 109 6.07 9.92 -4.10
N ARG A 110 4.80 9.87 -4.49
CA ARG A 110 4.23 10.72 -5.55
C ARG A 110 4.18 12.21 -5.19
N TRP A 111 4.40 12.59 -3.93
CA TRP A 111 4.41 14.01 -3.49
C TRP A 111 5.80 14.60 -3.31
N TRP A 112 6.83 13.77 -3.26
CA TRP A 112 8.19 14.24 -3.10
C TRP A 112 8.68 14.87 -4.39
N GLY A 113 9.15 16.12 -4.30
CA GLY A 113 9.65 16.88 -5.45
C GLY A 113 10.69 16.14 -6.28
N PRO A 114 11.75 15.56 -5.68
CA PRO A 114 12.74 14.80 -6.42
C PRO A 114 12.18 13.60 -7.19
N PHE A 115 11.27 12.82 -6.59
CA PHE A 115 10.62 11.68 -7.26
C PHE A 115 9.75 12.14 -8.44
N ARG A 116 9.00 13.24 -8.24
CA ARG A 116 8.19 13.85 -9.31
C ARG A 116 9.08 14.30 -10.47
N LYS A 117 10.22 14.92 -10.18
CA LYS A 117 11.17 15.36 -11.21
C LYS A 117 11.82 14.19 -11.94
N ALA A 118 12.21 13.13 -11.20
CA ALA A 118 12.73 11.92 -11.82
C ALA A 118 11.73 11.32 -12.82
N VAL A 119 10.46 11.16 -12.39
CA VAL A 119 9.41 10.62 -13.26
C VAL A 119 9.08 11.54 -14.43
N GLU A 120 9.04 12.85 -14.24
CA GLU A 120 8.89 13.84 -15.34
C GLU A 120 9.96 13.63 -16.42
N LEU A 121 11.24 13.48 -16.03
CA LEU A 121 12.35 13.24 -16.96
C LEU A 121 12.23 11.87 -17.65
N LEU A 122 11.80 10.82 -16.93
CA LEU A 122 11.56 9.51 -17.52
C LEU A 122 10.46 9.59 -18.58
N HIS A 123 9.34 10.24 -18.28
CA HIS A 123 8.23 10.46 -19.24
C HIS A 123 8.63 11.34 -20.43
N ALA A 124 9.57 12.28 -20.24
CA ALA A 124 10.16 13.06 -21.32
C ALA A 124 11.15 12.25 -22.18
N GLY A 125 11.40 10.98 -21.84
CA GLY A 125 12.26 10.08 -22.63
C GLY A 125 13.76 10.32 -22.44
N VAL A 126 14.19 10.86 -21.30
CA VAL A 126 15.61 11.18 -21.03
C VAL A 126 16.52 9.96 -21.20
N ILE A 127 16.07 8.75 -20.85
CA ILE A 127 16.80 7.49 -21.03
C ILE A 127 16.26 6.64 -22.19
N GLY A 128 15.36 7.18 -23.02
CA GLY A 128 14.68 6.47 -24.11
C GLY A 128 13.58 5.52 -23.61
N ASP A 129 13.26 4.48 -24.39
CA ASP A 129 12.24 3.48 -24.05
C ASP A 129 12.70 2.62 -22.90
N ILE A 130 11.93 2.61 -21.81
CA ILE A 130 12.29 1.90 -20.59
C ILE A 130 11.85 0.43 -20.72
N TYR A 131 12.83 -0.48 -20.72
CA TYR A 131 12.58 -1.93 -20.84
C TYR A 131 12.65 -2.68 -19.51
N GLN A 132 13.29 -2.08 -18.46
CA GLN A 132 13.38 -2.71 -17.15
C GLN A 132 13.43 -1.66 -16.04
N GLY A 133 12.71 -1.94 -14.94
CA GLY A 133 12.83 -1.24 -13.68
C GLY A 133 13.23 -2.21 -12.57
N ASN A 134 14.18 -1.81 -11.72
CA ASN A 134 14.57 -2.62 -10.55
C ASN A 134 14.34 -1.84 -9.28
N PHE A 135 14.05 -2.54 -8.17
CA PHE A 135 14.17 -1.98 -6.84
C PHE A 135 14.91 -2.91 -5.89
N PHE A 136 15.59 -2.28 -4.94
CA PHE A 136 16.20 -2.94 -3.80
C PHE A 136 15.69 -2.32 -2.51
N PHE A 137 15.17 -3.14 -1.58
CA PHE A 137 14.71 -2.69 -0.27
C PHE A 137 15.38 -3.49 0.85
N PRO A 138 16.23 -2.85 1.71
CA PRO A 138 16.83 -3.45 2.89
C PRO A 138 15.88 -3.32 4.08
N GLY A 139 15.25 -4.39 4.53
CA GLY A 139 14.21 -4.35 5.56
C GLY A 139 14.72 -4.41 7.00
N ASN A 140 15.85 -5.04 7.25
CA ASN A 140 16.45 -5.28 8.60
C ASN A 140 15.40 -5.59 9.67
N ARG A 141 14.84 -6.81 9.63
CA ARG A 141 13.78 -7.25 10.55
C ARG A 141 14.34 -8.28 11.54
N ASP A 142 14.16 -8.01 12.81
CA ASP A 142 14.47 -8.95 13.88
C ASP A 142 13.44 -10.10 13.92
N SER A 143 13.85 -11.19 14.58
CA SER A 143 12.93 -12.30 14.86
C SER A 143 11.79 -11.84 15.77
N LEU A 144 10.58 -12.27 15.46
CA LEU A 144 9.41 -12.07 16.33
C LEU A 144 9.44 -12.98 17.57
N GLY A 145 10.29 -14.01 17.55
CA GLY A 145 10.24 -15.09 18.54
C GLY A 145 8.90 -15.81 18.54
N PHE A 146 8.62 -16.49 19.66
CA PHE A 146 7.36 -17.20 19.90
C PHE A 146 6.66 -16.61 21.11
N LYS A 147 5.39 -16.25 20.97
CA LYS A 147 4.54 -15.76 22.05
C LYS A 147 3.40 -16.76 22.27
N PRO A 148 3.10 -17.11 23.52
CA PRO A 148 2.01 -18.02 23.82
C PRO A 148 0.65 -17.41 23.46
N VAL A 149 -0.32 -18.26 23.21
CA VAL A 149 -1.73 -17.87 23.16
C VAL A 149 -2.15 -17.39 24.54
N THR A 150 -2.82 -16.25 24.61
CA THR A 150 -3.35 -15.64 25.84
C THR A 150 -4.69 -15.00 25.56
N GLN A 151 -5.37 -14.55 26.59
CA GLN A 151 -6.53 -13.67 26.42
C GLN A 151 -6.06 -12.31 25.87
N PRO A 152 -6.84 -11.68 24.98
CA PRO A 152 -6.56 -10.31 24.55
C PRO A 152 -6.54 -9.35 25.76
N PRO A 153 -5.75 -8.26 25.72
CA PRO A 153 -5.83 -7.21 26.72
C PRO A 153 -7.26 -6.67 26.87
N ALA A 154 -7.69 -6.38 28.10
CA ALA A 154 -9.06 -5.94 28.39
C ALA A 154 -9.49 -4.64 27.67
N ASN A 155 -8.51 -3.80 27.28
CA ASN A 155 -8.72 -2.57 26.52
C ASN A 155 -8.77 -2.77 25.00
N LEU A 156 -8.55 -3.99 24.50
CA LEU A 156 -8.57 -4.33 23.08
C LEU A 156 -9.85 -5.07 22.70
N ASN A 157 -10.65 -4.51 21.82
CA ASN A 157 -11.77 -5.22 21.22
C ASN A 157 -11.25 -6.20 20.15
N TRP A 158 -11.00 -7.45 20.55
CA TRP A 158 -10.41 -8.47 19.70
C TRP A 158 -11.32 -8.87 18.53
N ASP A 159 -12.62 -8.90 18.71
CA ASP A 159 -13.57 -9.22 17.63
C ASP A 159 -13.50 -8.20 16.50
N LEU A 160 -13.53 -6.91 16.83
CA LEU A 160 -13.37 -5.83 15.85
C LEU A 160 -11.96 -5.77 15.28
N TRP A 161 -10.93 -6.09 16.07
CA TRP A 161 -9.56 -6.12 15.56
C TRP A 161 -9.37 -7.20 14.49
N VAL A 162 -9.87 -8.43 14.74
CA VAL A 162 -9.84 -9.54 13.78
C VAL A 162 -10.69 -9.23 12.56
N GLY A 163 -11.87 -8.64 12.75
CA GLY A 163 -12.72 -8.14 11.66
C GLY A 163 -12.98 -9.15 10.54
N PRO A 164 -12.67 -8.82 9.28
CA PRO A 164 -12.92 -9.67 8.11
C PRO A 164 -12.04 -10.93 8.04
N ALA A 165 -10.99 -11.03 8.86
CA ALA A 165 -10.15 -12.22 8.92
C ALA A 165 -10.88 -13.37 9.66
N PRO A 166 -10.49 -14.63 9.39
CA PRO A 166 -10.95 -15.75 10.22
C PRO A 166 -10.63 -15.52 11.70
N MET A 167 -11.58 -15.85 12.57
CA MET A 167 -11.34 -15.75 14.03
C MET A 167 -10.21 -16.68 14.43
N GLN A 168 -9.29 -16.15 15.24
CA GLN A 168 -8.16 -16.90 15.77
C GLN A 168 -7.78 -16.41 17.16
N ASP A 169 -7.00 -17.22 17.85
CA ASP A 169 -6.53 -16.90 19.19
C ASP A 169 -5.55 -15.72 19.18
N TYR A 170 -5.59 -14.94 20.25
CA TYR A 170 -4.68 -13.83 20.44
C TYR A 170 -3.31 -14.29 20.92
N HIS A 171 -2.26 -13.70 20.37
CA HIS A 171 -0.90 -13.71 20.91
C HIS A 171 -0.23 -12.36 20.68
N ALA A 172 0.71 -11.99 21.57
CA ALA A 172 1.33 -10.65 21.59
C ALA A 172 2.18 -10.30 20.35
N ASN A 173 2.44 -11.26 19.45
CA ASN A 173 3.08 -10.96 18.17
C ASN A 173 2.12 -10.32 17.14
N LEU A 174 0.80 -10.33 17.35
CA LEU A 174 -0.14 -9.73 16.39
C LEU A 174 -0.26 -8.20 16.57
N VAL A 175 -0.41 -7.75 17.81
CA VAL A 175 -0.68 -6.34 18.11
C VAL A 175 0.53 -5.75 18.85
N PRO A 176 0.95 -4.53 18.56
CA PRO A 176 0.30 -3.54 17.68
C PRO A 176 0.82 -3.49 16.24
N TYR A 177 1.93 -4.15 15.90
CA TYR A 177 2.63 -3.90 14.63
C TYR A 177 2.90 -5.16 13.80
N ASN A 178 3.24 -6.29 14.45
CA ASN A 178 3.78 -7.45 13.74
C ASN A 178 2.73 -8.24 12.94
N TRP A 179 1.46 -7.83 12.98
CA TRP A 179 0.41 -8.34 12.12
C TRP A 179 0.79 -8.30 10.63
N HIS A 180 1.69 -7.43 10.23
CA HIS A 180 2.22 -7.36 8.86
C HIS A 180 2.80 -8.70 8.37
N TRP A 181 3.30 -9.52 9.29
CA TRP A 181 4.00 -10.77 8.98
C TRP A 181 3.11 -12.01 9.07
N PHE A 182 1.81 -11.83 9.20
CA PHE A 182 0.80 -12.89 9.23
C PHE A 182 -0.18 -12.72 8.06
N TRP A 183 -0.37 -13.79 7.26
CA TRP A 183 -1.12 -13.72 6.01
C TRP A 183 -2.59 -13.31 6.17
N ASP A 184 -3.19 -13.55 7.34
CA ASP A 184 -4.58 -13.15 7.58
C ASP A 184 -4.78 -11.65 7.80
N PHE A 185 -3.73 -10.93 8.19
CA PHE A 185 -3.82 -9.53 8.59
C PHE A 185 -2.97 -8.60 7.73
N GLY A 186 -1.85 -9.09 7.22
CA GLY A 186 -0.87 -8.32 6.47
C GLY A 186 -0.42 -9.00 5.17
N ASN A 187 0.39 -8.28 4.42
CA ASN A 187 0.88 -8.69 3.10
C ASN A 187 2.42 -8.82 3.06
N GLY A 188 3.06 -8.99 4.23
CA GLY A 188 4.51 -9.09 4.34
C GLY A 188 5.24 -7.81 3.95
N GLU A 189 6.56 -7.91 3.79
CA GLU A 189 7.38 -6.75 3.41
C GLU A 189 7.04 -6.22 2.02
N LEU A 190 6.60 -7.09 1.11
CA LEU A 190 6.19 -6.68 -0.23
C LEU A 190 4.99 -5.72 -0.19
N GLY A 191 3.97 -6.00 0.64
CA GLY A 191 2.84 -5.09 0.85
C GLY A 191 3.17 -3.92 1.77
N ASN A 192 4.12 -4.09 2.71
CA ASN A 192 4.46 -3.02 3.64
C ASN A 192 5.35 -1.94 3.01
N ASN A 193 6.54 -2.30 2.52
CA ASN A 193 7.48 -1.35 1.91
C ASN A 193 7.63 -1.56 0.40
N GLY A 194 7.53 -2.79 -0.10
CA GLY A 194 7.62 -3.09 -1.52
C GLY A 194 6.60 -2.30 -2.36
N ILE A 195 5.43 -2.01 -1.81
CA ILE A 195 4.41 -1.17 -2.47
C ILE A 195 4.93 0.22 -2.86
N HIS A 196 5.73 0.87 -2.00
CA HIS A 196 6.32 2.18 -2.32
C HIS A 196 7.34 2.09 -3.43
N MET A 197 8.06 0.96 -3.50
CA MET A 197 9.06 0.71 -4.52
C MET A 197 8.36 0.46 -5.88
N LEU A 198 7.37 -0.42 -5.87
CA LEU A 198 6.57 -0.78 -7.05
C LEU A 198 5.79 0.39 -7.63
N ASP A 199 5.20 1.24 -6.77
CA ASP A 199 4.44 2.39 -7.22
C ASP A 199 5.30 3.38 -8.00
N VAL A 200 6.52 3.65 -7.55
CA VAL A 200 7.47 4.53 -8.26
C VAL A 200 7.91 3.93 -9.60
N LEU A 201 8.26 2.63 -9.63
CA LEU A 201 8.67 1.96 -10.88
C LEU A 201 7.52 1.93 -11.89
N ARG A 202 6.32 1.52 -11.44
CA ARG A 202 5.14 1.48 -12.28
C ARG A 202 4.82 2.87 -12.86
N TRP A 203 4.88 3.89 -12.02
CA TRP A 203 4.64 5.28 -12.42
C TRP A 203 5.70 5.77 -13.44
N GLY A 204 6.99 5.57 -13.15
CA GLY A 204 8.08 5.97 -14.06
C GLY A 204 8.06 5.23 -15.40
N MET A 205 7.73 3.94 -15.41
CA MET A 205 7.62 3.10 -16.59
C MET A 205 6.27 3.19 -17.32
N GLN A 206 5.29 3.91 -16.78
CA GLN A 206 3.92 4.01 -17.31
C GLN A 206 3.25 2.63 -17.50
N LYS A 207 3.46 1.72 -16.55
CA LYS A 207 2.92 0.35 -16.62
C LYS A 207 1.65 0.21 -15.77
N THR A 208 0.80 -0.73 -16.18
CA THR A 208 -0.39 -1.15 -15.43
C THR A 208 -0.15 -2.52 -14.78
N LEU A 209 -0.78 -3.57 -15.27
CA LEU A 209 -0.67 -4.93 -14.72
C LEU A 209 0.20 -5.82 -15.61
N PRO A 210 0.96 -6.76 -15.03
CA PRO A 210 1.82 -7.67 -15.76
C PRO A 210 1.02 -8.84 -16.38
N VAL A 211 1.62 -9.53 -17.37
CA VAL A 211 1.07 -10.77 -17.93
C VAL A 211 1.64 -12.02 -17.28
N SER A 212 2.73 -11.89 -16.53
CA SER A 212 3.23 -12.99 -15.68
C SER A 212 3.97 -12.45 -14.46
N VAL A 213 4.03 -13.28 -13.42
CA VAL A 213 4.76 -12.99 -12.19
C VAL A 213 5.46 -14.23 -11.67
N ARG A 214 6.71 -14.09 -11.24
CA ARG A 214 7.47 -15.13 -10.54
C ARG A 214 8.07 -14.58 -9.27
N SER A 215 7.87 -15.27 -8.17
CA SER A 215 8.43 -14.93 -6.87
C SER A 215 9.19 -16.10 -6.26
N THR A 216 10.35 -15.79 -5.66
CA THR A 216 11.17 -16.73 -4.90
C THR A 216 11.61 -16.08 -3.60
N GLY A 217 11.98 -16.89 -2.60
CA GLY A 217 12.41 -16.36 -1.32
C GLY A 217 11.93 -17.23 -0.16
N GLY A 218 11.94 -16.67 1.03
CA GLY A 218 11.53 -17.38 2.23
C GLY A 218 11.77 -16.57 3.50
N ARG A 219 11.62 -17.25 4.64
CA ARG A 219 11.93 -16.71 5.95
C ARG A 219 13.21 -17.35 6.46
N PHE A 220 14.31 -16.60 6.44
CA PHE A 220 15.67 -17.07 6.70
C PHE A 220 16.25 -16.43 7.97
N GLY A 221 17.37 -16.97 8.45
CA GLY A 221 18.18 -16.44 9.55
C GLY A 221 17.66 -16.78 10.95
N TYR A 222 16.38 -17.03 11.12
CA TYR A 222 15.75 -17.37 12.40
C TYR A 222 14.44 -18.15 12.20
N LYS A 223 13.98 -18.78 13.28
CA LYS A 223 12.65 -19.40 13.36
C LYS A 223 11.80 -18.59 14.32
N ASP A 224 10.60 -18.20 13.90
CA ASP A 224 9.63 -17.45 14.71
C ASP A 224 8.19 -17.71 14.23
N GLN A 225 7.22 -17.01 14.79
CA GLN A 225 5.80 -17.14 14.41
C GLN A 225 5.44 -16.47 13.08
N GLY A 226 6.30 -15.62 12.51
CA GLY A 226 6.01 -14.93 11.26
C GLY A 226 5.83 -15.91 10.09
N GLN A 227 4.86 -15.61 9.24
CA GLN A 227 4.44 -16.47 8.13
C GLN A 227 4.94 -15.97 6.77
N THR A 228 5.12 -14.65 6.64
CA THR A 228 5.53 -14.03 5.38
C THR A 228 7.05 -14.10 5.18
N PRO A 229 7.55 -14.11 3.94
CA PRO A 229 8.98 -14.09 3.69
C PRO A 229 9.63 -12.82 4.26
N ASN A 230 10.83 -12.93 4.79
CA ASN A 230 11.67 -11.78 5.12
C ASN A 230 12.67 -11.46 3.99
N THR A 231 12.83 -12.38 3.05
CA THR A 231 13.67 -12.23 1.86
C THR A 231 12.87 -12.69 0.66
N GLN A 232 12.70 -11.82 -0.34
CA GLN A 232 11.85 -12.11 -1.49
C GLN A 232 12.40 -11.45 -2.74
N ASN A 233 12.48 -12.21 -3.84
CA ASN A 233 12.75 -11.71 -5.18
C ASN A 233 11.48 -11.90 -6.02
N VAL A 234 11.10 -10.88 -6.76
CA VAL A 234 9.90 -10.95 -7.61
C VAL A 234 10.20 -10.33 -8.96
N THR A 235 9.74 -10.99 -10.02
CA THR A 235 9.77 -10.45 -11.39
C THR A 235 8.35 -10.36 -11.92
N TRP A 236 7.97 -9.18 -12.40
CA TRP A 236 6.71 -8.92 -13.11
C TRP A 236 7.05 -8.64 -14.58
N THR A 237 6.51 -9.44 -15.50
CA THR A 237 6.73 -9.29 -16.94
C THR A 237 5.48 -8.74 -17.60
N TYR A 238 5.65 -7.73 -18.44
CA TYR A 238 4.59 -7.06 -19.18
C TYR A 238 4.43 -7.61 -20.58
N ALA A 239 3.31 -7.31 -21.24
CA ALA A 239 2.98 -7.85 -22.57
C ALA A 239 3.98 -7.43 -23.66
N ASP A 240 4.64 -6.29 -23.51
CA ASP A 240 5.68 -5.79 -24.42
C ASP A 240 7.08 -6.37 -24.14
N GLY A 241 7.20 -7.30 -23.20
CA GLY A 241 8.45 -7.93 -22.79
C GLY A 241 9.25 -7.12 -21.76
N SER A 242 8.84 -5.90 -21.43
CA SER A 242 9.48 -5.15 -20.35
C SER A 242 9.20 -5.78 -18.98
N SER A 243 10.01 -5.46 -17.97
CA SER A 243 9.87 -6.09 -16.65
C SER A 243 10.15 -5.13 -15.49
N ILE A 244 9.55 -5.45 -14.34
CA ILE A 244 9.97 -4.94 -13.05
C ILE A 244 10.59 -6.09 -12.27
N VAL A 245 11.75 -5.83 -11.62
CA VAL A 245 12.43 -6.79 -10.75
C VAL A 245 12.58 -6.20 -9.36
N GLY A 246 12.00 -6.89 -8.38
CA GLY A 246 12.03 -6.45 -6.98
C GLY A 246 12.88 -7.35 -6.11
N GLN A 247 13.67 -6.75 -5.22
CA GLN A 247 14.47 -7.45 -4.22
C GLN A 247 14.19 -6.89 -2.84
N LEU A 248 13.63 -7.72 -1.97
CA LEU A 248 13.44 -7.44 -0.55
C LEU A 248 14.46 -8.25 0.26
N ARG A 249 15.18 -7.58 1.15
CA ARG A 249 16.18 -8.18 2.04
C ARG A 249 15.88 -7.78 3.48
N GLY A 250 15.15 -8.65 4.19
CA GLY A 250 14.80 -8.44 5.58
C GLY A 250 15.92 -8.74 6.58
N LEU A 251 17.01 -9.34 6.10
CA LEU A 251 18.22 -9.61 6.88
C LEU A 251 19.33 -8.62 6.49
N TYR A 252 20.37 -8.61 7.31
CA TYR A 252 21.50 -7.69 7.24
C TYR A 252 22.05 -7.52 5.82
N THR A 253 22.00 -6.27 5.33
CA THR A 253 22.60 -5.89 4.05
C THR A 253 23.10 -4.46 4.15
N PRO A 254 24.30 -4.17 3.57
CA PRO A 254 24.84 -2.82 3.56
C PRO A 254 24.25 -1.93 2.46
N GLU A 255 23.60 -2.51 1.44
CA GLU A 255 23.09 -1.76 0.32
C GLU A 255 21.91 -0.88 0.74
N PRO A 256 21.89 0.41 0.31
CA PRO A 256 20.77 1.30 0.57
C PRO A 256 19.57 0.96 -0.31
N MET A 257 18.40 1.45 0.08
CA MET A 257 17.20 1.40 -0.73
C MET A 257 17.39 2.21 -2.02
N SER A 258 17.00 1.62 -3.17
CA SER A 258 17.15 2.23 -4.48
C SER A 258 16.09 1.79 -5.49
N TRP A 259 15.99 2.59 -6.57
CA TRP A 259 15.24 2.26 -7.79
C TRP A 259 16.16 2.49 -8.99
N ASP A 260 16.14 1.57 -9.93
CA ASP A 260 16.89 1.68 -11.18
C ASP A 260 15.93 1.58 -12.36
N PHE A 261 16.11 2.46 -13.34
CA PHE A 261 15.40 2.43 -14.62
C PHE A 261 16.40 2.25 -15.73
N PHE A 262 16.17 1.26 -16.59
CA PHE A 262 17.03 0.95 -17.73
C PHE A 262 16.27 1.20 -19.02
N GLY A 263 16.79 2.10 -19.83
CA GLY A 263 16.20 2.52 -21.10
C GLY A 263 17.15 2.36 -22.29
N SER A 264 16.61 2.55 -23.50
CA SER A 264 17.34 2.35 -24.76
C SER A 264 18.49 3.36 -24.99
N LYS A 265 18.49 4.49 -24.27
CA LYS A 265 19.51 5.55 -24.38
C LYS A 265 20.37 5.68 -23.12
N GLY A 266 20.01 5.07 -22.01
CA GLY A 266 20.73 5.20 -20.75
C GLY A 266 20.01 4.57 -19.57
N SER A 267 20.39 4.96 -18.36
CA SER A 267 19.79 4.50 -17.12
C SER A 267 19.61 5.65 -16.12
N MET A 268 18.69 5.48 -15.18
CA MET A 268 18.52 6.37 -14.03
C MET A 268 18.58 5.55 -12.76
N HIS A 269 19.46 5.92 -11.84
CA HIS A 269 19.54 5.40 -10.48
C HIS A 269 18.95 6.42 -9.53
N LEU A 270 17.90 6.06 -8.78
CA LEU A 270 17.15 6.91 -7.86
C LEU A 270 17.35 6.40 -6.43
N MET A 271 17.76 7.28 -5.53
CA MET A 271 18.11 6.98 -4.15
C MET A 271 16.94 7.25 -3.17
N ALA A 272 17.07 6.75 -1.96
CA ALA A 272 16.05 6.86 -0.91
C ALA A 272 15.65 8.31 -0.56
N ASN A 273 16.60 9.24 -0.59
CA ASN A 273 16.40 10.67 -0.35
C ASN A 273 15.79 11.42 -1.55
N GLY A 274 15.58 10.70 -2.68
CA GLY A 274 15.05 11.26 -3.92
C GLY A 274 16.10 11.79 -4.90
N ASP A 275 17.36 11.90 -4.50
CA ASP A 275 18.44 12.22 -5.45
C ASP A 275 18.54 11.13 -6.50
N PHE A 276 18.86 11.50 -7.72
CA PHE A 276 19.03 10.56 -8.81
C PHE A 276 20.23 10.89 -9.69
N LYS A 277 20.74 9.85 -10.33
CA LYS A 277 21.84 9.91 -11.28
C LYS A 277 21.39 9.36 -12.62
N ILE A 278 21.63 10.10 -13.68
CA ILE A 278 21.37 9.68 -15.07
C ILE A 278 22.70 9.35 -15.75
N THR A 279 22.75 8.20 -16.42
CA THR A 279 23.90 7.81 -17.24
C THR A 279 23.42 7.63 -18.67
N LEU A 280 23.94 8.43 -19.60
CA LEU A 280 23.57 8.41 -21.03
C LEU A 280 24.67 7.81 -21.87
N GLY A 281 24.30 6.85 -22.73
CA GLY A 281 25.19 6.21 -23.68
C GLY A 281 26.39 5.50 -23.04
N ARG A 282 27.30 5.01 -23.89
CA ARG A 282 28.52 4.33 -23.42
C ARG A 282 29.55 5.28 -22.80
N ASN A 283 29.54 6.55 -23.20
CA ASN A 283 30.53 7.55 -22.80
C ASN A 283 30.15 8.33 -21.55
N LYS A 284 29.09 7.92 -20.84
CA LYS A 284 28.66 8.50 -19.59
C LYS A 284 28.64 10.03 -19.64
N GLN A 285 27.84 10.60 -20.53
CA GLN A 285 27.67 12.05 -20.63
C GLN A 285 27.31 12.64 -19.27
N PRO A 286 27.81 13.85 -18.97
CA PRO A 286 27.43 14.51 -17.68
C PRO A 286 25.93 14.75 -17.61
N GLU A 287 25.40 14.62 -16.41
CA GLU A 287 23.99 14.85 -16.13
C GLU A 287 23.66 16.34 -16.28
N PRO A 288 22.47 16.67 -16.80
CA PRO A 288 21.99 18.04 -16.75
C PRO A 288 21.77 18.47 -15.29
N ALA A 289 22.09 19.70 -14.95
CA ALA A 289 21.73 20.27 -13.67
C ALA A 289 20.19 20.22 -13.49
N VAL A 290 19.72 19.70 -12.37
CA VAL A 290 18.30 19.51 -12.11
C VAL A 290 17.86 20.32 -10.91
N THR A 291 16.80 21.10 -11.08
CA THR A 291 16.10 21.76 -9.97
C THR A 291 14.90 20.93 -9.57
N TYR A 292 14.78 20.63 -8.29
CA TYR A 292 13.67 19.87 -7.77
C TYR A 292 12.48 20.77 -7.43
N PRO A 293 11.25 20.39 -7.81
CA PRO A 293 10.05 21.08 -7.32
C PRO A 293 9.89 20.85 -5.82
N ALA A 294 9.19 21.76 -5.15
CA ALA A 294 8.88 21.63 -3.74
C ALA A 294 8.10 20.33 -3.46
N ASN A 295 8.31 19.76 -2.27
CA ASN A 295 7.46 18.68 -1.78
C ASN A 295 6.03 19.19 -1.59
N LEU A 296 5.07 18.37 -1.94
CA LEU A 296 3.65 18.64 -1.72
C LEU A 296 3.20 17.99 -0.40
N ASP A 297 2.06 18.45 0.13
CA ASP A 297 1.39 17.79 1.24
C ASP A 297 0.26 16.91 0.67
N HIS A 298 0.33 15.61 0.91
CA HIS A 298 -0.64 14.66 0.36
C HIS A 298 -2.03 14.77 1.02
N PHE A 299 -2.08 15.14 2.30
CA PHE A 299 -3.36 15.35 2.96
C PHE A 299 -4.00 16.66 2.50
N ALA A 300 -3.18 17.70 2.25
CA ALA A 300 -3.67 18.92 1.62
C ALA A 300 -4.21 18.63 0.21
N ASN A 301 -3.48 17.86 -0.61
CA ASN A 301 -3.93 17.43 -1.94
C ASN A 301 -5.26 16.66 -1.88
N PHE A 302 -5.42 15.74 -0.92
CA PHE A 302 -6.68 15.04 -0.71
C PHE A 302 -7.80 16.02 -0.32
N ALA A 303 -7.56 16.91 0.64
CA ALA A 303 -8.56 17.89 1.07
C ALA A 303 -8.98 18.83 -0.08
N ASP A 304 -8.04 19.26 -0.92
CA ASP A 304 -8.33 20.13 -2.06
C ASP A 304 -9.16 19.39 -3.13
N ALA A 305 -8.86 18.13 -3.41
CA ALA A 305 -9.66 17.29 -4.29
C ALA A 305 -11.08 17.08 -3.76
N VAL A 306 -11.24 16.87 -2.44
CA VAL A 306 -12.56 16.78 -1.77
C VAL A 306 -13.35 18.07 -1.93
N ARG A 307 -12.74 19.23 -1.66
CA ARG A 307 -13.39 20.54 -1.79
C ARG A 307 -13.79 20.86 -3.23
N ALA A 308 -12.93 20.55 -4.18
CA ALA A 308 -13.18 20.75 -5.62
C ALA A 308 -14.14 19.71 -6.22
N ARG A 309 -14.39 18.58 -5.53
CA ARG A 309 -15.12 17.42 -6.05
C ARG A 309 -14.48 16.86 -7.33
N ASP A 310 -13.17 16.99 -7.48
CA ASP A 310 -12.43 16.58 -8.67
C ASP A 310 -11.33 15.54 -8.31
N PRO A 311 -11.55 14.24 -8.65
CA PRO A 311 -10.58 13.21 -8.41
C PRO A 311 -9.30 13.35 -9.26
N LYS A 312 -9.33 14.13 -10.35
CA LYS A 312 -8.15 14.36 -11.21
C LYS A 312 -7.06 15.17 -10.52
N LEU A 313 -7.40 15.87 -9.45
CA LEU A 313 -6.41 16.59 -8.63
C LEU A 313 -5.56 15.64 -7.78
N LEU A 314 -6.01 14.40 -7.56
CA LEU A 314 -5.30 13.44 -6.73
C LEU A 314 -4.01 12.95 -7.43
N HIS A 315 -2.89 13.07 -6.76
CA HIS A 315 -1.62 12.50 -7.23
C HIS A 315 -1.54 10.97 -7.05
N ALA A 316 -2.28 10.44 -6.08
CA ALA A 316 -2.41 9.01 -5.81
C ALA A 316 -3.90 8.64 -5.77
N GLU A 317 -4.55 8.73 -6.92
CA GLU A 317 -5.93 8.32 -7.10
C GLU A 317 -6.07 6.83 -6.75
N ILE A 318 -7.23 6.42 -6.23
CA ILE A 318 -7.41 5.10 -5.63
C ILE A 318 -7.14 3.95 -6.60
N GLU A 319 -7.50 4.08 -7.89
CA GLU A 319 -7.24 3.05 -8.91
C GLU A 319 -5.74 2.89 -9.16
N GLU A 320 -5.00 4.00 -9.25
CA GLU A 320 -3.54 3.98 -9.40
C GLU A 320 -2.87 3.22 -8.25
N THR A 321 -3.31 3.49 -7.01
CA THR A 321 -2.77 2.80 -5.84
C THR A 321 -3.23 1.35 -5.76
N ALA A 322 -4.48 1.05 -6.18
CA ALA A 322 -4.98 -0.32 -6.24
C ALA A 322 -4.21 -1.17 -7.25
N ILE A 323 -3.84 -0.62 -8.41
CA ILE A 323 -2.98 -1.31 -9.39
C ILE A 323 -1.60 -1.59 -8.80
N SER A 324 -0.96 -0.60 -8.15
CA SER A 324 0.33 -0.82 -7.48
C SER A 324 0.23 -1.86 -6.36
N THR A 325 -0.88 -1.87 -5.61
CA THR A 325 -1.18 -2.88 -4.58
C THR A 325 -1.36 -4.28 -5.19
N ALA A 326 -2.03 -4.38 -6.36
CA ALA A 326 -2.23 -5.65 -7.05
C ALA A 326 -0.91 -6.32 -7.43
N LEU A 327 0.14 -5.57 -7.79
CA LEU A 327 1.46 -6.14 -8.04
C LEU A 327 2.01 -6.84 -6.79
N CYS A 328 1.81 -6.27 -5.60
CA CYS A 328 2.21 -6.92 -4.35
C CYS A 328 1.46 -8.24 -4.14
N HIS A 329 0.16 -8.25 -4.39
CA HIS A 329 -0.66 -9.47 -4.25
C HIS A 329 -0.24 -10.55 -5.24
N LEU A 330 -0.03 -10.20 -6.52
CA LEU A 330 0.46 -11.13 -7.55
C LEU A 330 1.80 -11.75 -7.14
N GLY A 331 2.74 -10.95 -6.63
CA GLY A 331 4.02 -11.43 -6.12
C GLY A 331 3.86 -12.38 -4.93
N ASN A 332 2.97 -12.08 -4.00
CA ASN A 332 2.69 -12.92 -2.84
C ASN A 332 1.97 -14.23 -3.21
N ILE A 333 1.04 -14.19 -4.17
CA ILE A 333 0.37 -15.41 -4.68
C ILE A 333 1.41 -16.33 -5.32
N SER A 334 2.26 -15.81 -6.22
CA SER A 334 3.35 -16.58 -6.83
C SER A 334 4.31 -17.18 -5.79
N HIS A 335 4.66 -16.41 -4.74
CA HIS A 335 5.50 -16.90 -3.64
C HIS A 335 4.84 -18.07 -2.90
N ARG A 336 3.57 -17.92 -2.52
CA ARG A 336 2.83 -18.94 -1.75
C ARG A 336 2.60 -20.23 -2.54
N LEU A 337 2.46 -20.13 -3.87
CA LEU A 337 2.31 -21.27 -4.76
C LEU A 337 3.66 -21.83 -5.26
N GLY A 338 4.78 -21.14 -5.02
CA GLY A 338 6.13 -21.57 -5.37
C GLY A 338 6.41 -21.69 -6.88
N ARG A 339 5.62 -21.01 -7.73
CA ARG A 339 5.73 -21.10 -9.18
C ARG A 339 5.44 -19.78 -9.90
N GLU A 340 5.87 -19.71 -11.17
CA GLU A 340 5.44 -18.64 -12.08
C GLU A 340 3.94 -18.75 -12.36
N LEU A 341 3.27 -17.59 -12.44
CA LEU A 341 1.85 -17.49 -12.75
C LEU A 341 1.65 -16.61 -13.97
N LYS A 342 0.81 -17.07 -14.90
CA LYS A 342 0.28 -16.26 -15.99
C LYS A 342 -0.94 -15.49 -15.49
N PHE A 343 -1.01 -14.21 -15.80
CA PHE A 343 -2.10 -13.35 -15.38
C PHE A 343 -2.70 -12.63 -16.59
N ASP A 344 -4.02 -12.57 -16.65
CA ASP A 344 -4.73 -11.78 -17.66
C ASP A 344 -5.19 -10.44 -17.05
N PRO A 345 -4.57 -9.33 -17.43
CA PRO A 345 -4.92 -8.01 -16.92
C PRO A 345 -6.36 -7.57 -17.27
N THR A 346 -6.94 -8.11 -18.35
CA THR A 346 -8.29 -7.75 -18.79
C THR A 346 -9.36 -8.37 -17.91
N THR A 347 -9.21 -9.65 -17.61
CA THR A 347 -10.16 -10.38 -16.76
C THR A 347 -9.81 -10.32 -15.28
N MET A 348 -8.61 -9.83 -14.93
CA MET A 348 -8.05 -9.82 -13.57
C MET A 348 -7.98 -11.22 -12.96
N ARG A 349 -7.63 -12.23 -13.77
CA ARG A 349 -7.60 -13.64 -13.38
C ARG A 349 -6.36 -14.37 -13.90
N PHE A 350 -6.12 -15.51 -13.32
CA PHE A 350 -5.11 -16.47 -13.77
C PHE A 350 -5.78 -17.47 -14.73
N PRO A 351 -5.45 -17.47 -16.05
CA PRO A 351 -6.09 -18.35 -17.01
C PRO A 351 -5.82 -19.83 -16.66
N ASN A 352 -6.89 -20.63 -16.59
CA ASN A 352 -6.83 -22.09 -16.34
C ASN A 352 -6.10 -22.48 -15.03
N ASP A 353 -6.10 -21.62 -14.02
CA ASP A 353 -5.41 -21.82 -12.75
C ASP A 353 -6.37 -21.59 -11.57
N ALA A 354 -7.12 -22.63 -11.20
CA ALA A 354 -8.12 -22.55 -10.14
C ALA A 354 -7.49 -22.24 -8.76
N GLU A 355 -6.30 -22.79 -8.48
CA GLU A 355 -5.59 -22.60 -7.23
C GLU A 355 -5.16 -21.13 -7.04
N ALA A 356 -4.54 -20.54 -8.06
CA ALA A 356 -4.17 -19.14 -8.03
C ALA A 356 -5.40 -18.21 -7.99
N ASN A 357 -6.46 -18.55 -8.73
CA ASN A 357 -7.71 -17.78 -8.71
C ASN A 357 -8.42 -17.81 -7.35
N ALA A 358 -8.32 -18.88 -6.58
CA ALA A 358 -8.86 -18.95 -5.23
C ALA A 358 -8.16 -17.94 -4.28
N MET A 359 -6.92 -17.55 -4.58
CA MET A 359 -6.15 -16.58 -3.78
C MET A 359 -6.39 -15.11 -4.17
N LEU A 360 -7.20 -14.85 -5.19
CA LEU A 360 -7.60 -13.47 -5.56
C LEU A 360 -8.53 -12.84 -4.51
N THR A 361 -9.15 -13.63 -3.67
CA THR A 361 -10.05 -13.24 -2.58
C THR A 361 -9.77 -14.09 -1.34
N ARG A 362 -10.61 -14.01 -0.36
CA ARG A 362 -10.55 -14.81 0.88
C ARG A 362 -11.95 -15.17 1.38
N ASN A 363 -12.04 -16.10 2.31
CA ASN A 363 -13.25 -16.31 3.10
C ASN A 363 -13.36 -15.20 4.14
N TYR A 364 -14.38 -14.38 4.04
CA TYR A 364 -14.66 -13.30 4.99
C TYR A 364 -15.47 -13.80 6.17
N ARG A 365 -15.15 -13.29 7.36
CA ARG A 365 -15.91 -13.57 8.56
C ARG A 365 -17.13 -12.64 8.66
N ALA A 366 -18.33 -13.20 8.69
CA ALA A 366 -19.54 -12.40 8.90
C ALA A 366 -19.51 -11.71 10.30
N PRO A 367 -20.00 -10.47 10.44
CA PRO A 367 -20.66 -9.66 9.40
C PRO A 367 -19.70 -8.81 8.53
N TYR A 368 -18.40 -8.99 8.66
CA TYR A 368 -17.34 -8.17 8.04
C TYR A 368 -16.99 -8.70 6.65
N VAL A 369 -17.93 -8.64 5.72
CA VAL A 369 -17.81 -9.20 4.38
C VAL A 369 -17.66 -8.12 3.35
N VAL A 370 -16.61 -8.19 2.51
CA VAL A 370 -16.50 -7.34 1.33
C VAL A 370 -17.56 -7.78 0.31
N PRO A 371 -18.48 -6.87 -0.12
CA PRO A 371 -19.58 -7.26 -0.99
C PRO A 371 -19.12 -7.63 -2.40
N ASN A 372 -19.78 -8.62 -3.00
CA ASN A 372 -19.55 -8.98 -4.40
C ASN A 372 -20.07 -7.91 -5.36
N GLU A 373 -21.15 -7.22 -4.96
CA GLU A 373 -21.72 -6.08 -5.66
C GLU A 373 -21.72 -4.87 -4.72
N VAL A 374 -21.14 -3.77 -5.18
CA VAL A 374 -21.05 -2.51 -4.43
C VAL A 374 -22.01 -1.46 -4.98
#